data_99a2fb2a13232c642f23eb7907ba180d
#
_entry.id   99a2fb2a13232c642f23eb7907ba180d
#
_cell.length_a   1.000
_cell.length_b   1.000
_cell.length_c   1.000
_cell.angle_alpha   90.00
_cell.angle_beta   90.00
_cell.angle_gamma   90.00
#
_symmetry.space_group_name_H-M   'P 1'
#
loop_
_entity.id
_entity.type
_entity.pdbx_description
1 polymer ?
#
loop_
_entity_poly.entity_id
_entity_poly.type
_entity_poly.pdbx_seq_one_letter_code
_entity_poly.pdbx_strand_id
1 'polypeptide(L)'
;ELRMQNLGLKELSQILNKKEIKHYITGGTLLGAIREKNFIKWDWDVEITVLTDQIFNIKDEFSDLFLKSNFQVSKYVDKYDSLKWKLTKYNCTYEIMGYYREGKWMYRLGKDYKVPADFFDKPSDLFFLGNLYKTVSEPKKYLDFCYGNWQIPIRSTNKKRYLTLSHRPGFKIHNIIFQKIKNILVKFKKMIITKDKF
;
A
#
# COMPACT_ATOMS: atom_id res chain seq x y z
N GLU A 1 9.58 14.40 16.48
CA GLU A 1 9.14 13.75 15.23
C GLU A 1 8.20 12.57 15.52
N LEU A 2 8.63 11.53 16.24
CA LEU A 2 7.80 10.34 16.53
C LEU A 2 6.46 10.67 17.22
N ARG A 3 6.43 11.69 18.11
CA ARG A 3 5.19 12.18 18.72
C ARG A 3 4.22 12.75 17.69
N MET A 4 4.72 13.46 16.68
CA MET A 4 3.91 14.05 15.62
C MET A 4 3.40 13.01 14.63
N GLN A 5 4.20 11.99 14.33
CA GLN A 5 3.74 10.83 13.56
C GLN A 5 2.55 10.13 14.23
N ASN A 6 2.64 9.94 15.57
CA ASN A 6 1.54 9.35 16.34
C ASN A 6 0.27 10.21 16.33
N LEU A 7 0.42 11.52 16.47
CA LEU A 7 -0.72 12.45 16.47
C LEU A 7 -1.46 12.39 15.11
N GLY A 8 -0.73 12.49 14.01
CA GLY A 8 -1.35 12.43 12.69
C GLY A 8 -1.90 11.04 12.35
N LEU A 9 -1.28 9.94 12.78
CA LEU A 9 -1.85 8.59 12.64
C LEU A 9 -3.19 8.48 13.37
N LYS A 10 -3.27 8.99 14.61
CA LYS A 10 -4.50 9.02 15.39
C LYS A 10 -5.59 9.82 14.68
N GLU A 11 -5.28 11.00 14.18
CA GLU A 11 -6.24 11.86 13.47
C GLU A 11 -6.74 11.19 12.18
N LEU A 12 -5.86 10.60 11.37
CA LEU A 12 -6.26 9.85 10.17
C LEU A 12 -7.17 8.68 10.51
N SER A 13 -6.82 7.91 11.53
CA SER A 13 -7.66 6.81 12.00
C SER A 13 -9.04 7.30 12.45
N GLN A 14 -9.12 8.43 13.14
CA GLN A 14 -10.39 9.05 13.55
C GLN A 14 -11.23 9.50 12.34
N ILE A 15 -10.60 10.07 11.31
CA ILE A 15 -11.27 10.44 10.05
C ILE A 15 -11.89 9.21 9.37
N LEU A 16 -11.11 8.15 9.23
CA LEU A 16 -11.57 6.91 8.61
C LEU A 16 -12.68 6.22 9.44
N ASN A 17 -12.54 6.18 10.77
CA ASN A 17 -13.55 5.64 11.67
C ASN A 17 -14.88 6.42 11.60
N LYS A 18 -14.82 7.74 11.50
CA LYS A 18 -16.01 8.61 11.40
C LYS A 18 -16.83 8.34 10.13
N LYS A 19 -16.19 7.79 9.12
CA LYS A 19 -16.79 7.36 7.85
C LYS A 19 -17.01 5.85 7.78
N GLU A 20 -16.82 5.14 8.89
CA GLU A 20 -16.97 3.68 9.00
C GLU A 20 -16.09 2.89 8.02
N ILE A 21 -14.97 3.49 7.60
CA ILE A 21 -14.01 2.85 6.69
C ILE A 21 -13.07 1.96 7.48
N LYS A 22 -13.11 0.66 7.17
CA LYS A 22 -12.15 -0.31 7.72
C LYS A 22 -10.75 0.01 7.22
N HIS A 23 -9.84 0.18 8.17
CA HIS A 23 -8.45 0.47 7.87
C HIS A 23 -7.53 -0.30 8.82
N TYR A 24 -6.31 -0.52 8.35
CA TYR A 24 -5.37 -1.42 9.02
C TYR A 24 -3.99 -0.78 9.07
N ILE A 25 -3.32 -0.93 10.21
CA ILE A 25 -1.89 -0.64 10.30
C ILE A 25 -1.13 -1.81 9.66
N THR A 26 -0.33 -1.53 8.63
CA THR A 26 0.47 -2.51 7.89
C THR A 26 1.85 -1.95 7.57
N GLY A 27 2.62 -2.64 6.73
CA GLY A 27 3.89 -2.12 6.21
C GLY A 27 4.93 -1.82 7.28
N GLY A 28 5.68 -0.74 7.07
CA GLY A 28 6.72 -0.26 8.00
C GLY A 28 6.16 0.15 9.35
N THR A 29 4.96 0.72 9.36
CA THR A 29 4.28 1.12 10.61
C THR A 29 3.97 -0.10 11.49
N LEU A 30 3.45 -1.19 10.92
CA LEU A 30 3.22 -2.43 11.66
C LEU A 30 4.55 -3.06 12.12
N LEU A 31 5.54 -3.08 11.25
CA LEU A 31 6.87 -3.59 11.58
C LEU A 31 7.46 -2.86 12.78
N GLY A 32 7.40 -1.53 12.78
CA GLY A 32 7.84 -0.71 13.91
C GLY A 32 7.03 -0.98 15.18
N ALA A 33 5.71 -1.06 15.08
CA ALA A 33 4.83 -1.32 16.22
C ALA A 33 5.12 -2.69 16.90
N ILE A 34 5.39 -3.72 16.11
CA ILE A 34 5.66 -5.07 16.63
C ILE A 34 7.11 -5.19 17.15
N ARG A 35 8.10 -4.73 16.37
CA ARG A 35 9.52 -4.90 16.67
C ARG A 35 10.06 -3.87 17.64
N GLU A 36 9.81 -2.57 17.36
CA GLU A 36 10.38 -1.44 18.09
C GLU A 36 9.49 -0.95 19.23
N LYS A 37 8.20 -1.35 19.26
CA LYS A 37 7.14 -0.73 20.07
C LYS A 37 7.01 0.77 19.81
N ASN A 38 7.48 1.21 18.65
CA ASN A 38 7.52 2.58 18.17
C ASN A 38 7.60 2.60 16.66
N PHE A 39 7.54 3.79 16.05
CA PHE A 39 7.91 3.94 14.63
C PHE A 39 9.40 3.62 14.44
N ILE A 40 9.74 3.10 13.27
CA ILE A 40 11.14 2.85 12.90
C ILE A 40 11.83 4.20 12.71
N LYS A 41 12.94 4.43 13.43
CA LYS A 41 13.62 5.75 13.48
C LYS A 41 14.03 6.33 12.12
N TRP A 42 14.32 5.49 11.15
CA TRP A 42 14.73 5.90 9.80
C TRP A 42 13.64 5.72 8.74
N ASP A 43 12.43 5.32 9.15
CA ASP A 43 11.28 5.30 8.26
C ASP A 43 10.68 6.70 8.18
N TRP A 44 10.39 7.14 6.99
CA TRP A 44 10.01 8.53 6.72
C TRP A 44 8.50 8.72 6.56
N ASP A 45 7.73 7.62 6.53
CA ASP A 45 6.29 7.63 6.34
C ASP A 45 5.54 6.71 7.31
N VAL A 46 4.28 7.02 7.52
CA VAL A 46 3.33 6.22 8.28
C VAL A 46 2.36 5.58 7.31
N GLU A 47 2.29 4.26 7.28
CA GLU A 47 1.48 3.51 6.33
C GLU A 47 0.14 3.06 6.94
N ILE A 48 -0.96 3.36 6.25
CA ILE A 48 -2.32 2.88 6.54
C ILE A 48 -2.85 2.17 5.30
N THR A 49 -3.45 1.01 5.49
CA THR A 49 -4.13 0.26 4.44
C THR A 49 -5.64 0.40 4.56
N VAL A 50 -6.31 0.60 3.44
CA VAL A 50 -7.77 0.54 3.28
C VAL A 50 -8.12 -0.49 2.22
N LEU A 51 -9.38 -0.98 2.23
CA LEU A 51 -9.87 -1.82 1.13
C LEU A 51 -10.40 -0.92 0.03
N THR A 52 -9.88 -1.07 -1.18
CA THR A 52 -10.25 -0.23 -2.34
C THR A 52 -11.75 -0.25 -2.60
N ASP A 53 -12.40 -1.41 -2.49
CA ASP A 53 -13.85 -1.56 -2.71
C ASP A 53 -14.69 -0.66 -1.81
N GLN A 54 -14.22 -0.36 -0.60
CA GLN A 54 -14.96 0.47 0.36
C GLN A 54 -14.82 1.97 0.09
N ILE A 55 -13.75 2.39 -0.58
CA ILE A 55 -13.38 3.81 -0.63
C ILE A 55 -13.28 4.37 -2.05
N PHE A 56 -13.21 3.51 -3.08
CA PHE A 56 -12.96 3.99 -4.45
C PHE A 56 -14.04 4.94 -4.96
N ASN A 57 -15.31 4.63 -4.70
CA ASN A 57 -16.44 5.46 -5.18
C ASN A 57 -16.62 6.78 -4.40
N ILE A 58 -15.97 6.91 -3.25
CA ILE A 58 -16.04 8.11 -2.38
C ILE A 58 -14.66 8.76 -2.20
N LYS A 59 -13.71 8.43 -3.05
CA LYS A 59 -12.30 8.85 -2.96
C LYS A 59 -12.10 10.36 -2.98
N ASP A 60 -12.95 11.08 -3.74
CA ASP A 60 -12.85 12.55 -3.83
C ASP A 60 -13.35 13.21 -2.55
N GLU A 61 -14.44 12.67 -1.94
CA GLU A 61 -14.91 13.10 -0.62
C GLU A 61 -13.82 12.95 0.45
N PHE A 62 -13.03 11.86 0.39
CA PHE A 62 -11.90 11.67 1.30
C PHE A 62 -10.76 12.65 1.08
N SER A 63 -10.46 12.98 -0.17
CA SER A 63 -9.45 13.99 -0.48
C SER A 63 -9.83 15.35 0.14
N ASP A 64 -11.08 15.75 0.00
CA ASP A 64 -11.62 16.97 0.61
C ASP A 64 -11.59 16.92 2.14
N LEU A 65 -11.93 15.77 2.73
CA LEU A 65 -11.93 15.59 4.17
C LEU A 65 -10.53 15.70 4.77
N PHE A 66 -9.51 15.16 4.10
CA PHE A 66 -8.12 15.31 4.50
C PHE A 66 -7.69 16.79 4.47
N LEU A 67 -8.03 17.51 3.40
CA LEU A 67 -7.74 18.94 3.28
C LEU A 67 -8.45 19.75 4.39
N LYS A 68 -9.74 19.51 4.64
CA LYS A 68 -10.51 20.16 5.72
C LYS A 68 -9.94 19.85 7.12
N SER A 69 -9.24 18.73 7.25
CA SER A 69 -8.57 18.31 8.50
C SER A 69 -7.10 18.79 8.56
N ASN A 70 -6.70 19.73 7.72
CA ASN A 70 -5.37 20.31 7.63
C ASN A 70 -4.26 19.29 7.28
N PHE A 71 -4.59 18.25 6.53
CA PHE A 71 -3.60 17.45 5.82
C PHE A 71 -3.39 18.04 4.43
N GLN A 72 -2.15 18.17 4.01
CA GLN A 72 -1.82 18.51 2.63
C GLN A 72 -1.78 17.22 1.79
N VAL A 73 -2.55 17.16 0.71
CA VAL A 73 -2.50 16.06 -0.25
C VAL A 73 -1.35 16.30 -1.21
N SER A 74 -0.20 15.68 -0.98
CA SER A 74 1.01 15.87 -1.78
C SER A 74 1.07 14.96 -3.01
N LYS A 75 0.35 13.83 -2.99
CA LYS A 75 0.17 12.94 -4.15
C LYS A 75 -1.11 12.15 -3.99
N TYR A 76 -1.82 12.00 -5.11
CA TYR A 76 -3.01 11.18 -5.20
C TYR A 76 -2.96 10.31 -6.47
N VAL A 77 -3.32 9.04 -6.33
CA VAL A 77 -3.48 8.10 -7.44
C VAL A 77 -4.86 7.49 -7.33
N ASP A 78 -5.72 7.75 -8.32
CA ASP A 78 -7.14 7.41 -8.33
C ASP A 78 -7.48 6.16 -9.15
N LYS A 79 -6.49 5.33 -9.45
CA LYS A 79 -6.70 4.05 -10.12
C LYS A 79 -7.12 2.99 -9.12
N TYR A 80 -8.12 2.19 -9.47
CA TYR A 80 -8.64 1.13 -8.61
C TYR A 80 -7.55 0.18 -8.10
N ASP A 81 -6.66 -0.26 -8.99
CA ASP A 81 -5.57 -1.19 -8.68
C ASP A 81 -4.37 -0.54 -7.96
N SER A 82 -4.37 0.77 -7.82
CA SER A 82 -3.24 1.54 -7.32
C SER A 82 -3.66 2.72 -6.44
N LEU A 83 -4.89 2.69 -5.90
CA LEU A 83 -5.43 3.77 -5.08
C LEU A 83 -4.48 4.15 -3.94
N LYS A 84 -4.12 5.43 -3.88
CA LYS A 84 -3.14 5.91 -2.91
C LYS A 84 -3.29 7.40 -2.65
N TRP A 85 -3.21 7.79 -1.37
CA TRP A 85 -2.95 9.17 -0.95
C TRP A 85 -1.59 9.24 -0.27
N LYS A 86 -0.83 10.27 -0.61
CA LYS A 86 0.33 10.70 0.16
C LYS A 86 0.00 12.05 0.77
N LEU A 87 -0.05 12.09 2.09
CA LEU A 87 -0.46 13.22 2.88
C LEU A 87 0.72 13.76 3.68
N THR A 88 0.69 15.04 3.98
CA THR A 88 1.68 15.67 4.86
C THR A 88 0.98 16.48 5.94
N LYS A 89 1.38 16.29 7.18
CA LYS A 89 0.96 17.09 8.35
C LYS A 89 2.02 16.98 9.44
N TYR A 90 2.20 18.04 10.23
CA TYR A 90 3.19 18.08 11.31
C TYR A 90 4.63 17.76 10.85
N ASN A 91 4.97 18.13 9.63
CA ASN A 91 6.24 17.79 8.97
C ASN A 91 6.48 16.25 8.86
N CYS A 92 5.43 15.46 8.89
CA CYS A 92 5.45 14.01 8.75
C CYS A 92 4.66 13.60 7.51
N THR A 93 5.06 12.50 6.90
CA THR A 93 4.39 11.90 5.73
C THR A 93 3.52 10.73 6.17
N TYR A 94 2.33 10.65 5.58
CA TYR A 94 1.39 9.55 5.78
C TYR A 94 0.97 9.01 4.42
N GLU A 95 0.97 7.69 4.28
CA GLU A 95 0.53 7.01 3.07
C GLU A 95 -0.70 6.15 3.35
N ILE A 96 -1.82 6.46 2.69
CA ILE A 96 -3.01 5.61 2.70
C ILE A 96 -3.03 4.85 1.39
N MET A 97 -3.02 3.52 1.47
CA MET A 97 -2.93 2.65 0.30
C MET A 97 -4.12 1.70 0.23
N GLY A 98 -4.74 1.65 -0.96
CA GLY A 98 -5.80 0.71 -1.28
C GLY A 98 -5.26 -0.68 -1.60
N TYR A 99 -5.84 -1.70 -0.96
CA TYR A 99 -5.74 -3.09 -1.38
C TYR A 99 -7.06 -3.54 -1.98
N TYR A 100 -7.01 -4.27 -3.07
CA TYR A 100 -8.18 -4.91 -3.67
C TYR A 100 -8.02 -6.44 -3.71
N ARG A 101 -9.14 -7.16 -3.63
CA ARG A 101 -9.14 -8.62 -3.56
C ARG A 101 -9.33 -9.25 -4.93
N GLU A 102 -8.49 -10.21 -5.28
CA GLU A 102 -8.71 -11.16 -6.37
C GLU A 102 -8.50 -12.59 -5.85
N GLY A 103 -9.59 -13.33 -5.70
CA GLY A 103 -9.58 -14.68 -5.16
C GLY A 103 -8.95 -14.72 -3.76
N LYS A 104 -7.90 -15.53 -3.61
CA LYS A 104 -7.17 -15.71 -2.33
C LYS A 104 -6.06 -14.69 -2.07
N TRP A 105 -5.97 -13.63 -2.88
CA TRP A 105 -4.92 -12.64 -2.76
C TRP A 105 -5.48 -11.22 -2.64
N MET A 106 -4.81 -10.42 -1.84
CA MET A 106 -4.94 -8.96 -1.83
C MET A 106 -3.78 -8.36 -2.61
N TYR A 107 -4.08 -7.40 -3.48
CA TYR A 107 -3.12 -6.73 -4.34
C TYR A 107 -3.13 -5.22 -4.13
N ARG A 108 -1.99 -4.58 -4.38
CA ARG A 108 -1.84 -3.11 -4.48
C ARG A 108 -0.80 -2.72 -5.53
N LEU A 109 -0.81 -1.45 -5.94
CA LEU A 109 0.16 -0.86 -6.88
C LEU A 109 0.25 -1.65 -8.20
N GLY A 110 -0.92 -1.90 -8.83
CA GLY A 110 -0.98 -2.60 -10.10
C GLY A 110 -0.43 -4.03 -10.03
N LYS A 111 -0.68 -4.73 -8.92
CA LYS A 111 -0.17 -6.08 -8.61
C LYS A 111 1.33 -6.19 -8.32
N ASP A 112 2.04 -5.07 -8.18
CA ASP A 112 3.46 -5.12 -7.76
C ASP A 112 3.62 -5.72 -6.35
N TYR A 113 2.58 -5.62 -5.51
CA TYR A 113 2.53 -6.22 -4.19
C TYR A 113 1.32 -7.13 -4.05
N LYS A 114 1.52 -8.26 -3.39
CA LYS A 114 0.44 -9.18 -3.03
C LYS A 114 0.68 -9.84 -1.68
N VAL A 115 -0.42 -10.08 -0.97
CA VAL A 115 -0.43 -10.84 0.29
C VAL A 115 -1.65 -11.76 0.31
N PRO A 116 -1.63 -12.88 1.06
CA PRO A 116 -2.81 -13.71 1.27
C PRO A 116 -3.99 -12.89 1.82
N ALA A 117 -5.17 -13.09 1.23
CA ALA A 117 -6.37 -12.35 1.63
C ALA A 117 -6.84 -12.70 3.05
N ASP A 118 -6.54 -13.91 3.52
CA ASP A 118 -6.89 -14.41 4.85
C ASP A 118 -6.34 -13.50 5.98
N PHE A 119 -5.26 -12.77 5.73
CA PHE A 119 -4.75 -11.78 6.68
C PHE A 119 -5.75 -10.65 6.96
N PHE A 120 -6.67 -10.36 6.05
CA PHE A 120 -7.66 -9.29 6.18
C PHE A 120 -9.06 -9.78 6.60
N ASP A 121 -9.30 -11.11 6.62
CA ASP A 121 -10.62 -11.68 6.89
C ASP A 121 -11.00 -11.56 8.38
N LYS A 122 -10.03 -11.68 9.29
CA LYS A 122 -10.24 -11.58 10.75
C LYS A 122 -9.20 -10.66 11.39
N PRO A 123 -9.34 -9.33 11.23
CA PRO A 123 -8.34 -8.38 11.73
C PRO A 123 -8.17 -8.47 13.25
N SER A 124 -6.94 -8.28 13.69
CA SER A 124 -6.56 -8.23 15.11
C SER A 124 -6.56 -6.81 15.63
N ASP A 125 -6.64 -6.69 16.95
CA ASP A 125 -6.40 -5.43 17.65
C ASP A 125 -4.90 -5.20 17.82
N LEU A 126 -4.47 -3.97 17.63
CA LEU A 126 -3.10 -3.49 17.82
C LEU A 126 -3.10 -2.30 18.76
N PHE A 127 -2.66 -2.50 20.01
CA PHE A 127 -2.39 -1.39 20.90
C PHE A 127 -1.02 -0.79 20.54
N PHE A 128 -1.01 0.46 20.11
CA PHE A 128 0.19 1.15 19.65
C PHE A 128 0.20 2.60 20.08
N LEU A 129 1.23 3.01 20.81
CA LEU A 129 1.47 4.37 21.31
C LEU A 129 0.23 5.02 21.96
N GLY A 130 -0.43 4.26 22.84
CA GLY A 130 -1.58 4.73 23.62
C GLY A 130 -2.93 4.71 22.87
N ASN A 131 -3.00 4.17 21.68
CA ASN A 131 -4.23 4.06 20.89
C ASN A 131 -4.47 2.61 20.43
N LEU A 132 -5.74 2.26 20.24
CA LEU A 132 -6.15 0.97 19.70
C LEU A 132 -6.44 1.11 18.20
N TYR A 133 -5.78 0.29 17.40
CA TYR A 133 -5.93 0.22 15.95
C TYR A 133 -6.32 -1.19 15.53
N LYS A 134 -6.77 -1.34 14.29
CA LYS A 134 -6.88 -2.65 13.64
C LYS A 134 -5.64 -2.92 12.80
N THR A 135 -5.25 -4.19 12.75
CA THR A 135 -4.21 -4.71 11.87
C THR A 135 -4.63 -6.07 11.31
N VAL A 136 -3.78 -6.70 10.52
CA VAL A 136 -4.02 -8.03 9.94
C VAL A 136 -4.22 -9.12 10.99
N SER A 137 -4.82 -10.25 10.64
CA SER A 137 -5.21 -11.33 11.56
C SER A 137 -4.04 -11.93 12.36
N GLU A 138 -2.90 -12.12 11.74
CA GLU A 138 -1.70 -12.73 12.33
C GLU A 138 -0.48 -11.84 12.04
N PRO A 139 -0.30 -10.73 12.78
CA PRO A 139 0.68 -9.71 12.44
C PRO A 139 2.11 -10.24 12.23
N LYS A 140 2.56 -11.18 13.06
CA LYS A 140 3.91 -11.75 12.94
C LYS A 140 4.06 -12.59 11.68
N LYS A 141 3.08 -13.45 11.35
CA LYS A 141 3.10 -14.23 10.10
C LYS A 141 3.00 -13.34 8.86
N TYR A 142 2.23 -12.26 8.94
CA TYR A 142 2.19 -11.25 7.89
C TYR A 142 3.57 -10.61 7.68
N LEU A 143 4.27 -10.25 8.76
CA LEU A 143 5.62 -9.71 8.69
C LEU A 143 6.63 -10.74 8.15
N ASP A 144 6.53 -12.03 8.55
CA ASP A 144 7.34 -13.11 7.99
C ASP A 144 7.13 -13.22 6.47
N PHE A 145 5.87 -13.14 6.02
CA PHE A 145 5.53 -13.16 4.60
C PHE A 145 6.09 -11.96 3.83
N CYS A 146 6.00 -10.75 4.42
CA CYS A 146 6.39 -9.50 3.75
C CYS A 146 7.90 -9.25 3.78
N TYR A 147 8.55 -9.57 4.91
CA TYR A 147 9.91 -9.13 5.22
C TYR A 147 10.88 -10.27 5.57
N GLY A 148 10.40 -11.52 5.67
CA GLY A 148 11.22 -12.67 6.08
C GLY A 148 11.76 -12.48 7.50
N ASN A 149 13.07 -12.38 7.65
CA ASN A 149 13.70 -12.21 8.98
C ASN A 149 13.60 -10.74 9.46
N TRP A 150 12.38 -10.29 9.69
CA TRP A 150 12.05 -8.91 10.06
C TRP A 150 12.52 -8.50 11.46
N GLN A 151 12.85 -9.46 12.31
CA GLN A 151 13.39 -9.22 13.65
C GLN A 151 14.75 -8.52 13.60
N ILE A 152 15.52 -8.75 12.52
CA ILE A 152 16.82 -8.10 12.32
C ILE A 152 16.59 -6.79 11.53
N PRO A 153 16.90 -5.62 12.13
CA PRO A 153 16.74 -4.35 11.45
C PRO A 153 17.64 -4.24 10.21
N ILE A 154 17.05 -3.90 9.06
CA ILE A 154 17.77 -3.62 7.83
C ILE A 154 17.46 -2.20 7.38
N ARG A 155 18.46 -1.32 7.35
CA ARG A 155 18.35 0.02 6.77
C ARG A 155 18.86 -0.01 5.33
N SER A 156 17.95 0.06 4.37
CA SER A 156 18.30 0.03 2.95
C SER A 156 17.23 0.70 2.09
N THR A 157 17.64 1.44 1.07
CA THR A 157 16.75 1.95 0.02
C THR A 157 16.43 0.87 -1.04
N ASN A 158 17.21 -0.21 -1.08
CA ASN A 158 16.97 -1.33 -1.98
C ASN A 158 15.94 -2.29 -1.37
N LYS A 159 14.68 -2.21 -1.82
CA LYS A 159 13.57 -3.04 -1.35
C LYS A 159 13.81 -4.55 -1.45
N LYS A 160 14.62 -5.01 -2.41
CA LYS A 160 14.98 -6.43 -2.56
C LYS A 160 15.77 -6.99 -1.37
N ARG A 161 16.35 -6.13 -0.53
CA ARG A 161 17.12 -6.56 0.64
C ARG A 161 16.24 -6.90 1.84
N TYR A 162 15.00 -6.41 1.89
CA TYR A 162 14.12 -6.59 3.04
C TYR A 162 12.68 -6.99 2.70
N LEU A 163 12.22 -6.86 1.45
CA LEU A 163 10.93 -7.38 1.01
C LEU A 163 11.11 -8.77 0.38
N THR A 164 10.24 -9.69 0.75
CA THR A 164 10.28 -11.09 0.30
C THR A 164 9.12 -11.42 -0.65
N LEU A 165 8.22 -12.28 -0.19
CA LEU A 165 7.14 -12.84 -1.03
C LEU A 165 6.06 -11.83 -1.42
N SER A 166 5.89 -10.76 -0.64
CA SER A 166 4.88 -9.73 -0.92
C SER A 166 5.25 -8.85 -2.12
N HIS A 167 6.55 -8.71 -2.41
CA HIS A 167 7.03 -7.94 -3.56
C HIS A 167 7.57 -8.87 -4.63
N ARG A 168 6.84 -9.02 -5.73
CA ARG A 168 7.28 -9.78 -6.90
C ARG A 168 7.53 -8.85 -8.08
N PRO A 169 8.76 -8.37 -8.28
CA PRO A 169 9.09 -7.53 -9.45
C PRO A 169 8.96 -8.27 -10.79
N GLY A 170 8.70 -9.59 -10.77
CA GLY A 170 8.53 -10.41 -11.97
C GLY A 170 7.23 -10.16 -12.76
N PHE A 171 6.22 -9.48 -12.17
CA PHE A 171 5.00 -9.13 -12.91
C PHE A 171 5.26 -8.08 -14.00
N LYS A 172 6.27 -7.24 -13.84
CA LYS A 172 6.71 -6.33 -14.92
C LYS A 172 7.29 -7.07 -16.12
N ILE A 173 7.90 -8.24 -15.92
CA ILE A 173 8.43 -9.06 -17.02
C ILE A 173 7.29 -9.58 -17.91
N HIS A 174 6.17 -10.00 -17.33
CA HIS A 174 5.02 -10.44 -18.11
C HIS A 174 4.41 -9.30 -18.93
N ASN A 175 4.30 -8.11 -18.36
CA ASN A 175 3.85 -6.93 -19.08
C ASN A 175 4.85 -6.47 -20.16
N ILE A 176 6.17 -6.59 -19.90
CA ILE A 176 7.21 -6.26 -20.89
C ILE A 176 7.20 -7.27 -22.03
N ILE A 177 7.05 -8.57 -21.75
CA ILE A 177 6.94 -9.62 -22.76
C ILE A 177 5.65 -9.43 -23.56
N PHE A 178 4.52 -9.17 -22.91
CA PHE A 178 3.24 -8.92 -23.57
C PHE A 178 3.27 -7.67 -24.45
N GLN A 179 3.88 -6.58 -23.99
CA GLN A 179 4.09 -5.38 -24.79
C GLN A 179 5.06 -5.61 -25.96
N LYS A 180 6.14 -6.38 -25.78
CA LYS A 180 7.04 -6.76 -26.87
C LYS A 180 6.33 -7.61 -27.92
N ILE A 181 5.53 -8.62 -27.51
CA ILE A 181 4.73 -9.44 -28.40
C ILE A 181 3.69 -8.59 -29.14
N LYS A 182 3.00 -7.69 -28.45
CA LYS A 182 2.03 -6.77 -29.06
C LYS A 182 2.68 -5.85 -30.10
N ASN A 183 3.87 -5.33 -29.81
CA ASN A 183 4.64 -4.50 -30.74
C ASN A 183 5.15 -5.28 -31.96
N ILE A 184 5.52 -6.55 -31.78
CA ILE A 184 5.89 -7.46 -32.87
C ILE A 184 4.67 -7.73 -33.78
N LEU A 185 3.51 -8.05 -33.18
CA LEU A 185 2.26 -8.28 -33.92
C LEU A 185 1.80 -7.05 -34.71
N VAL A 186 1.97 -5.85 -34.13
CA VAL A 186 1.66 -4.58 -34.84
C VAL A 186 2.61 -4.36 -36.00
N LYS A 187 3.91 -4.66 -35.85
CA LYS A 187 4.90 -4.59 -36.94
C LYS A 187 4.56 -5.60 -38.07
N PHE A 188 4.19 -6.84 -37.72
CA PHE A 188 3.78 -7.85 -38.71
C PHE A 188 2.53 -7.42 -39.47
N LYS A 189 1.49 -6.91 -38.75
CA LYS A 189 0.30 -6.37 -39.42
C LYS A 189 0.63 -5.24 -40.41
N LYS A 190 1.50 -4.31 -40.04
CA LYS A 190 1.93 -3.24 -40.99
C LYS A 190 2.67 -3.79 -42.20
N MET A 191 3.49 -4.83 -42.04
CA MET A 191 4.28 -5.44 -43.12
C MET A 191 3.41 -6.22 -44.10
N ILE A 192 2.28 -6.82 -43.62
CA ILE A 192 1.31 -7.51 -44.47
C ILE A 192 0.53 -6.48 -45.30
N ILE A 193 0.03 -5.39 -44.68
CA ILE A 193 -0.76 -4.34 -45.34
C ILE A 193 0.07 -3.59 -46.39
N THR A 194 1.39 -3.52 -46.24
CA THR A 194 2.26 -2.90 -47.27
C THR A 194 2.60 -3.84 -48.43
N LYS A 195 2.44 -5.16 -48.29
CA LYS A 195 2.62 -6.12 -49.42
C LYS A 195 1.41 -6.26 -50.33
N ASP A 196 0.21 -5.91 -49.88
CA ASP A 196 -1.01 -5.96 -50.69
C ASP A 196 -1.25 -4.67 -51.49
N LYS A 197 -0.25 -3.80 -51.62
CA LYS A 197 -0.31 -2.54 -52.40
C LYS A 197 0.64 -2.49 -53.59
N PHE A 198 1.11 -3.68 -54.09
CA PHE A 198 1.85 -3.77 -55.36
C PHE A 198 1.22 -4.80 -56.29
#